data_73ba2276e082eea343706bceade57c29
#
_entry.id   73ba2276e082eea343706bceade57c29
#
_cell.length_a   1.000
_cell.length_b   1.000
_cell.length_c   1.000
_cell.angle_alpha   90.00
_cell.angle_beta   90.00
_cell.angle_gamma   90.00
#
_symmetry.space_group_name_H-M   'P 1'
#
loop_
_entity.id
_entity.type
_entity.pdbx_description
1 polymer ?
#
loop_
_entity_poly.entity_id
_entity_poly.type
_entity_poly.pdbx_seq_one_letter_code
_entity_poly.pdbx_strand_id
1 'polypeptide(L)'
;VVQAGETVNGGTLTNHDNQIVFGTANGMTISTGLEYGPDNEANTGGQWIQNGGIANNTTVTGGGLQRVNAGGSVSDTVISAGGGQSLQGQAVNTTLNGGEQWVHEGGIATVTVINEKGWQAVKSGAMATDTVVNTGAEGGPDAENGDTGQNVYGDAVRTTINKNGRQIVAAEGTANTTVVYAGGDQTVHGHALDTTLNGGYQYVHNGGTASGTVVNSDGWQIIKEGGLADFTTVNQKGKLQVNAGGTATHVTLKQGGALVTSTAATVLGSNRLGNFTVENGKADGVVLESGGRLDVLEGHSAQKTRVDDGGTLAVSAGGKATDVTMTSGGALIADSGATVEGTNASGKFSIDGISGQASGLLLENGGSFTVNAGGQAGNTTVGHRGTLTLAAGGSLSGRTQLSKGASMVLNGDVVSTGDIVNAGEIHFDNQTTQDAVLSRAVAKGDSPVTFHKLTTTNLTGQGGTINMRVRLDGSNTSDQLVINGGQATGKT
;
A
#
# COMPACT_ATOMS: atom_id res chain seq x y z
N VAL A 1 18.66 41.20 -30.31
CA VAL A 1 17.69 41.79 -29.40
C VAL A 1 16.40 42.06 -30.17
N VAL A 2 15.25 41.66 -29.63
CA VAL A 2 13.91 42.01 -30.14
C VAL A 2 13.37 43.14 -29.25
N GLN A 3 13.30 44.35 -29.83
CA GLN A 3 12.88 45.52 -29.05
C GLN A 3 11.37 45.53 -28.78
N ALA A 4 10.94 46.32 -27.81
CA ALA A 4 9.51 46.51 -27.54
C ALA A 4 8.77 47.00 -28.81
N GLY A 5 7.68 46.32 -29.17
CA GLY A 5 6.92 46.57 -30.40
C GLY A 5 7.43 45.85 -31.65
N GLU A 6 8.63 45.25 -31.64
CA GLU A 6 9.14 44.41 -32.71
C GLU A 6 8.61 42.97 -32.62
N THR A 7 8.48 42.34 -33.79
CA THR A 7 8.13 40.91 -33.89
C THR A 7 9.13 40.19 -34.78
N VAL A 8 9.67 39.06 -34.27
CA VAL A 8 10.53 38.15 -35.00
C VAL A 8 9.82 36.81 -35.15
N ASN A 9 9.80 36.25 -36.36
CA ASN A 9 9.16 34.97 -36.65
C ASN A 9 10.20 33.98 -37.17
N GLY A 10 10.29 32.83 -36.51
CA GLY A 10 11.22 31.76 -36.83
C GLY A 10 12.67 32.12 -36.50
N GLY A 11 13.50 31.12 -36.56
CA GLY A 11 14.94 31.22 -36.32
C GLY A 11 15.44 30.11 -35.38
N THR A 12 16.74 29.91 -35.40
CA THR A 12 17.41 28.90 -34.57
C THR A 12 18.55 29.57 -33.81
N LEU A 13 18.64 29.29 -32.52
CA LEU A 13 19.74 29.69 -31.65
C LEU A 13 20.62 28.47 -31.38
N THR A 14 21.90 28.54 -31.78
CA THR A 14 22.93 27.52 -31.66
C THR A 14 24.25 28.15 -31.26
N ASN A 15 25.23 27.35 -30.85
CA ASN A 15 26.61 27.81 -30.66
C ASN A 15 26.74 29.08 -29.78
N HIS A 16 26.10 29.10 -28.62
CA HIS A 16 26.06 30.23 -27.68
C HIS A 16 25.33 31.50 -28.21
N ASP A 17 24.53 31.35 -29.27
CA ASP A 17 23.66 32.44 -29.67
C ASP A 17 22.73 32.88 -28.52
N ASN A 18 22.49 34.20 -28.43
CA ASN A 18 21.62 34.78 -27.43
C ASN A 18 20.55 35.65 -28.12
N GLN A 19 19.30 35.44 -27.75
CA GLN A 19 18.19 36.30 -28.13
C GLN A 19 17.55 36.94 -26.88
N ILE A 20 17.66 38.26 -26.78
CA ILE A 20 17.01 39.04 -25.70
C ILE A 20 15.71 39.61 -26.28
N VAL A 21 14.57 39.30 -25.62
CA VAL A 21 13.24 39.62 -26.12
C VAL A 21 12.53 40.61 -25.20
N PHE A 22 12.34 41.84 -25.63
CA PHE A 22 11.47 42.85 -25.06
C PHE A 22 10.17 43.02 -25.90
N GLY A 23 10.16 42.54 -27.12
CA GLY A 23 9.02 42.50 -28.05
C GLY A 23 8.42 41.12 -28.16
N THR A 24 8.16 40.66 -29.38
CA THR A 24 7.54 39.33 -29.61
C THR A 24 8.47 38.44 -30.45
N ALA A 25 8.70 37.21 -30.02
CA ALA A 25 9.42 36.15 -30.74
C ALA A 25 8.50 34.95 -30.97
N ASN A 26 8.30 34.52 -32.18
CA ASN A 26 7.42 33.39 -32.51
C ASN A 26 8.20 32.29 -33.22
N GLY A 27 7.92 31.02 -32.92
CA GLY A 27 8.43 29.84 -33.64
C GLY A 27 9.95 29.68 -33.60
N MET A 28 10.59 30.02 -32.48
CA MET A 28 12.03 29.87 -32.28
C MET A 28 12.41 28.44 -31.95
N THR A 29 13.57 27.99 -32.43
CA THR A 29 14.23 26.75 -32.02
C THR A 29 15.49 27.08 -31.22
N ILE A 30 15.64 26.53 -30.03
CA ILE A 30 16.73 26.84 -29.10
C ILE A 30 17.48 25.56 -28.75
N SER A 31 18.79 25.51 -29.02
CA SER A 31 19.68 24.37 -28.73
C SER A 31 20.96 24.76 -28.00
N THR A 32 20.97 25.92 -27.35
CA THR A 32 22.12 26.44 -26.58
C THR A 32 21.67 27.23 -25.38
N GLY A 33 22.54 27.44 -24.42
CA GLY A 33 22.31 28.26 -23.24
C GLY A 33 22.18 27.52 -21.92
N LEU A 34 22.18 26.18 -21.93
CA LEU A 34 22.05 25.33 -20.70
C LEU A 34 23.40 24.69 -20.29
N GLU A 35 24.52 25.26 -20.66
CA GLU A 35 25.85 24.68 -20.49
C GLU A 35 26.26 24.49 -19.00
N TYR A 36 25.73 25.32 -18.11
CA TYR A 36 26.08 25.32 -16.69
C TYR A 36 24.88 25.06 -15.76
N GLY A 37 23.75 24.57 -16.32
CA GLY A 37 22.50 24.40 -15.58
C GLY A 37 21.58 25.63 -15.65
N PRO A 38 20.32 25.49 -15.23
CA PRO A 38 19.26 26.47 -15.55
C PRO A 38 19.45 27.84 -14.89
N ASP A 39 20.04 27.86 -13.71
CA ASP A 39 20.12 29.04 -12.85
C ASP A 39 21.53 29.66 -12.82
N ASN A 40 22.46 29.08 -13.58
CA ASN A 40 23.84 29.57 -13.56
C ASN A 40 23.95 30.88 -14.34
N GLU A 41 24.49 31.90 -13.68
CA GLU A 41 24.74 33.24 -14.30
C GLU A 41 25.79 33.21 -15.44
N ALA A 42 26.61 32.15 -15.49
CA ALA A 42 27.55 31.95 -16.59
C ALA A 42 26.89 31.55 -17.91
N ASN A 43 25.61 31.16 -17.91
CA ASN A 43 24.84 30.93 -19.11
C ASN A 43 24.59 32.24 -19.84
N THR A 44 25.18 32.40 -20.98
CA THR A 44 25.03 33.61 -21.82
C THR A 44 24.25 33.37 -23.11
N GLY A 45 24.05 32.09 -23.49
CA GLY A 45 23.27 31.67 -24.64
C GLY A 45 21.78 31.51 -24.37
N GLY A 46 21.03 31.14 -25.40
CA GLY A 46 19.60 30.82 -25.33
C GLY A 46 18.67 32.01 -25.54
N GLN A 47 17.41 31.84 -25.17
CA GLN A 47 16.38 32.86 -25.33
C GLN A 47 16.00 33.44 -23.96
N TRP A 48 16.08 34.78 -23.85
CA TRP A 48 15.84 35.51 -22.62
C TRP A 48 14.65 36.46 -22.79
N ILE A 49 13.51 36.11 -22.22
CA ILE A 49 12.28 36.90 -22.28
C ILE A 49 12.29 37.85 -21.11
N GLN A 50 12.37 39.12 -21.43
CA GLN A 50 12.44 40.22 -20.45
C GLN A 50 11.05 40.73 -20.08
N ASN A 51 10.99 41.63 -19.13
CA ASN A 51 9.74 42.27 -18.72
C ASN A 51 9.03 42.90 -19.93
N GLY A 52 7.77 42.51 -20.18
CA GLY A 52 6.97 42.89 -21.35
C GLY A 52 7.28 42.09 -22.62
N GLY A 53 8.32 41.25 -22.62
CA GLY A 53 8.65 40.37 -23.76
C GLY A 53 7.69 39.16 -23.84
N ILE A 54 7.43 38.70 -25.05
CA ILE A 54 6.55 37.61 -25.39
C ILE A 54 7.28 36.62 -26.30
N ALA A 55 7.19 35.29 -25.95
CA ALA A 55 7.64 34.26 -26.90
C ALA A 55 6.53 33.18 -27.03
N ASN A 56 6.24 32.85 -28.30
CA ASN A 56 5.18 31.86 -28.59
C ASN A 56 5.73 30.75 -29.50
N ASN A 57 5.20 29.54 -29.35
CA ASN A 57 5.53 28.35 -30.15
C ASN A 57 7.05 28.09 -30.20
N THR A 58 7.71 28.13 -29.04
CA THR A 58 9.14 27.89 -28.90
C THR A 58 9.43 26.39 -28.76
N THR A 59 10.42 25.91 -29.51
CA THR A 59 10.95 24.55 -29.33
C THR A 59 12.34 24.62 -28.67
N VAL A 60 12.48 24.04 -27.50
CA VAL A 60 13.75 23.94 -26.76
C VAL A 60 14.27 22.52 -26.87
N THR A 61 15.40 22.32 -27.49
CA THR A 61 16.05 21.04 -27.71
C THR A 61 17.24 20.83 -26.75
N GLY A 62 17.91 19.70 -26.82
CA GLY A 62 19.05 19.39 -25.94
C GLY A 62 20.10 20.48 -25.90
N GLY A 63 20.48 20.93 -24.72
CA GLY A 63 21.38 22.07 -24.51
C GLY A 63 20.72 23.46 -24.64
N GLY A 64 19.43 23.53 -25.00
CA GLY A 64 18.70 24.80 -25.12
C GLY A 64 18.20 25.32 -23.78
N LEU A 65 18.23 26.62 -23.58
CA LEU A 65 17.65 27.32 -22.44
C LEU A 65 16.71 28.43 -22.88
N GLN A 66 15.47 28.39 -22.40
CA GLN A 66 14.54 29.52 -22.42
C GLN A 66 14.42 30.10 -21.01
N ARG A 67 14.88 31.32 -20.81
CA ARG A 67 14.78 32.01 -19.50
C ARG A 67 13.68 33.09 -19.61
N VAL A 68 12.68 32.96 -18.74
CA VAL A 68 11.54 33.87 -18.66
C VAL A 68 11.66 34.68 -17.39
N ASN A 69 12.14 35.90 -17.50
CA ASN A 69 12.31 36.81 -16.38
C ASN A 69 10.96 37.36 -15.88
N ALA A 70 10.94 37.93 -14.71
CA ALA A 70 9.75 38.56 -14.12
C ALA A 70 9.11 39.57 -15.12
N GLY A 71 7.80 39.43 -15.34
CA GLY A 71 7.05 40.21 -16.30
C GLY A 71 7.19 39.77 -17.79
N GLY A 72 8.01 38.73 -18.07
CA GLY A 72 8.03 38.03 -19.36
C GLY A 72 6.93 36.99 -19.45
N SER A 73 6.47 36.71 -20.67
CA SER A 73 5.40 35.73 -20.91
C SER A 73 5.71 34.80 -22.08
N VAL A 74 5.46 33.50 -21.92
CA VAL A 74 5.63 32.52 -22.98
C VAL A 74 4.41 31.60 -23.12
N SER A 75 4.16 31.19 -24.38
CA SER A 75 3.09 30.19 -24.63
C SER A 75 3.55 29.12 -25.61
N ASP A 76 2.90 27.94 -25.49
CA ASP A 76 3.08 26.84 -26.46
C ASP A 76 4.55 26.41 -26.59
N THR A 77 5.27 26.30 -25.48
CA THR A 77 6.67 25.88 -25.45
C THR A 77 6.77 24.36 -25.38
N VAL A 78 7.55 23.74 -26.28
CA VAL A 78 7.89 22.31 -26.23
C VAL A 78 9.35 22.17 -25.86
N ILE A 79 9.63 21.40 -24.81
CA ILE A 79 10.96 21.20 -24.26
C ILE A 79 11.31 19.70 -24.35
N SER A 80 12.27 19.37 -25.17
CA SER A 80 12.75 18.01 -25.38
C SER A 80 13.88 17.66 -24.40
N ALA A 81 14.25 16.38 -24.35
CA ALA A 81 15.29 15.88 -23.47
C ALA A 81 16.58 16.72 -23.54
N GLY A 82 17.09 17.09 -22.36
CA GLY A 82 18.27 17.94 -22.21
C GLY A 82 18.04 19.43 -22.52
N GLY A 83 16.83 19.85 -22.80
CA GLY A 83 16.43 21.25 -22.85
C GLY A 83 15.81 21.72 -21.55
N GLY A 84 15.84 23.03 -21.28
CA GLY A 84 15.33 23.59 -20.04
C GLY A 84 14.62 24.93 -20.18
N GLN A 85 13.69 25.19 -19.27
CA GLN A 85 13.03 26.47 -19.09
C GLN A 85 13.17 26.94 -17.65
N SER A 86 13.78 28.12 -17.46
CA SER A 86 13.86 28.79 -16.14
C SER A 86 12.81 29.90 -16.12
N LEU A 87 11.86 29.84 -15.20
CA LEU A 87 10.63 30.63 -15.21
C LEU A 87 10.49 31.48 -13.94
N GLN A 88 10.62 32.79 -14.06
CA GLN A 88 10.24 33.79 -13.05
C GLN A 88 9.04 34.65 -13.54
N GLY A 89 8.65 34.53 -14.79
CA GLY A 89 7.48 35.17 -15.39
C GLY A 89 6.30 34.19 -15.50
N GLN A 90 5.65 34.24 -16.66
CA GLN A 90 4.47 33.39 -16.92
C GLN A 90 4.72 32.44 -18.09
N ALA A 91 4.38 31.15 -17.92
CA ALA A 91 4.36 30.17 -19.00
C ALA A 91 2.98 29.51 -19.07
N VAL A 92 2.45 29.42 -20.28
CA VAL A 92 1.16 28.80 -20.54
C VAL A 92 1.35 27.69 -21.60
N ASN A 93 0.77 26.52 -21.37
CA ASN A 93 0.78 25.40 -22.31
C ASN A 93 2.23 24.93 -22.64
N THR A 94 2.98 24.52 -21.62
CA THR A 94 4.32 23.96 -21.78
C THR A 94 4.25 22.43 -21.83
N THR A 95 4.92 21.81 -22.81
CA THR A 95 5.07 20.36 -22.92
C THR A 95 6.52 19.95 -22.67
N LEU A 96 6.75 19.11 -21.68
CA LEU A 96 8.05 18.54 -21.33
C LEU A 96 8.14 17.11 -21.87
N ASN A 97 8.83 16.90 -22.98
CA ASN A 97 9.13 15.57 -23.53
C ASN A 97 10.58 15.19 -23.16
N GLY A 98 10.78 14.84 -21.90
CA GLY A 98 12.11 14.60 -21.32
C GLY A 98 12.89 15.87 -20.98
N GLY A 99 12.31 17.04 -21.16
CA GLY A 99 12.89 18.34 -20.79
C GLY A 99 12.54 18.76 -19.38
N GLU A 100 13.09 19.89 -18.94
CA GLU A 100 13.01 20.36 -17.57
C GLU A 100 12.42 21.78 -17.48
N GLN A 101 11.58 22.03 -16.49
CA GLN A 101 11.02 23.34 -16.19
C GLN A 101 11.24 23.67 -14.71
N TRP A 102 11.95 24.76 -14.43
CA TRP A 102 12.14 25.27 -13.07
C TRP A 102 11.29 26.52 -12.90
N VAL A 103 10.27 26.42 -12.07
CA VAL A 103 9.39 27.56 -11.73
C VAL A 103 9.91 28.15 -10.45
N HIS A 104 10.50 29.35 -10.55
CA HIS A 104 11.12 30.06 -9.45
C HIS A 104 10.15 30.99 -8.74
N GLU A 105 10.55 31.56 -7.60
CA GLU A 105 9.77 32.53 -6.85
C GLU A 105 9.16 33.61 -7.77
N GLY A 106 7.86 33.81 -7.65
CA GLY A 106 7.07 34.71 -8.50
C GLY A 106 6.68 34.16 -9.87
N GLY A 107 7.28 33.05 -10.29
CA GLY A 107 6.96 32.35 -11.56
C GLY A 107 5.63 31.62 -11.49
N ILE A 108 4.89 31.63 -12.59
CA ILE A 108 3.60 30.95 -12.75
C ILE A 108 3.63 30.07 -14.01
N ALA A 109 3.48 28.76 -13.83
CA ALA A 109 3.30 27.80 -14.91
C ALA A 109 1.83 27.35 -14.95
N THR A 110 1.19 27.50 -16.11
CA THR A 110 -0.21 27.10 -16.30
C THR A 110 -0.30 26.10 -17.45
N VAL A 111 -0.99 24.99 -17.26
CA VAL A 111 -1.15 23.90 -18.24
C VAL A 111 0.23 23.35 -18.68
N THR A 112 0.91 22.67 -17.78
CA THR A 112 2.14 21.93 -18.11
C THR A 112 1.83 20.46 -18.28
N VAL A 113 2.32 19.84 -19.37
CA VAL A 113 2.24 18.40 -19.61
C VAL A 113 3.64 17.80 -19.49
N ILE A 114 3.83 16.82 -18.59
CA ILE A 114 5.12 16.23 -18.28
C ILE A 114 5.15 14.78 -18.77
N ASN A 115 5.97 14.50 -19.79
CA ASN A 115 6.11 13.20 -20.45
C ASN A 115 7.57 12.74 -20.47
N GLU A 116 7.81 11.46 -20.79
CA GLU A 116 9.11 10.94 -21.23
C GLU A 116 10.28 11.25 -20.27
N LYS A 117 10.09 11.11 -18.97
CA LYS A 117 11.05 11.50 -17.93
C LYS A 117 11.28 13.03 -17.82
N GLY A 118 10.35 13.82 -18.33
CA GLY A 118 10.35 15.26 -18.09
C GLY A 118 10.21 15.58 -16.60
N TRP A 119 10.67 16.76 -16.22
CA TRP A 119 10.67 17.22 -14.85
C TRP A 119 10.20 18.66 -14.70
N GLN A 120 9.29 18.88 -13.75
CA GLN A 120 8.89 20.23 -13.33
C GLN A 120 9.23 20.40 -11.84
N ALA A 121 10.05 21.38 -11.50
CA ALA A 121 10.31 21.80 -10.14
C ALA A 121 9.58 23.12 -9.86
N VAL A 122 8.60 23.08 -8.95
CA VAL A 122 7.89 24.27 -8.46
C VAL A 122 8.58 24.71 -7.17
N LYS A 123 9.44 25.73 -7.25
CA LYS A 123 10.23 26.22 -6.13
C LYS A 123 9.38 27.01 -5.14
N SER A 124 9.90 27.26 -3.94
CA SER A 124 9.23 28.09 -2.92
C SER A 124 8.84 29.47 -3.51
N GLY A 125 7.61 29.91 -3.22
CA GLY A 125 7.05 31.15 -3.78
C GLY A 125 6.65 31.09 -5.27
N ALA A 126 6.72 29.92 -5.91
CA ALA A 126 6.25 29.67 -7.26
C ALA A 126 4.91 28.95 -7.27
N MET A 127 4.20 29.02 -8.40
CA MET A 127 2.92 28.35 -8.59
C MET A 127 2.88 27.56 -9.91
N ALA A 128 2.38 26.32 -9.87
CA ALA A 128 1.98 25.55 -11.04
C ALA A 128 0.49 25.24 -10.98
N THR A 129 -0.23 25.42 -12.09
CA THR A 129 -1.66 25.10 -12.16
C THR A 129 -1.96 24.22 -13.36
N ASP A 130 -2.93 23.32 -13.20
CA ASP A 130 -3.42 22.45 -14.29
C ASP A 130 -2.30 21.58 -14.91
N THR A 131 -1.39 21.08 -14.08
CA THR A 131 -0.29 20.22 -14.53
C THR A 131 -0.79 18.79 -14.75
N VAL A 132 -0.39 18.17 -15.87
CA VAL A 132 -0.62 16.77 -16.19
C VAL A 132 0.71 16.01 -16.12
N VAL A 133 0.80 15.01 -15.25
CA VAL A 133 2.03 14.25 -14.96
C VAL A 133 1.88 12.82 -15.45
N ASN A 134 2.67 12.42 -16.45
CA ASN A 134 2.65 11.11 -17.10
C ASN A 134 3.94 10.30 -16.86
N THR A 135 4.85 10.77 -16.03
CA THR A 135 6.17 10.18 -15.76
C THR A 135 6.62 10.49 -14.32
N GLY A 136 7.63 9.81 -13.83
CA GLY A 136 8.19 10.03 -12.48
C GLY A 136 8.10 8.84 -11.54
N ALA A 137 7.28 7.83 -11.88
CA ALA A 137 7.10 6.63 -11.05
C ALA A 137 7.95 5.43 -11.51
N GLU A 138 8.98 5.64 -12.31
CA GLU A 138 9.81 4.58 -12.90
C GLU A 138 10.62 3.79 -11.84
N GLY A 139 10.89 4.38 -10.68
CA GLY A 139 11.55 3.71 -9.54
C GLY A 139 10.62 2.79 -8.72
N GLY A 140 9.35 2.64 -9.10
CA GLY A 140 8.34 1.91 -8.35
C GLY A 140 7.56 2.81 -7.37
N PRO A 141 6.53 2.27 -6.73
CA PRO A 141 5.71 3.03 -5.79
C PRO A 141 6.55 3.61 -4.65
N ASP A 142 6.29 4.88 -4.29
CA ASP A 142 6.94 5.57 -3.16
C ASP A 142 8.48 5.68 -3.26
N ALA A 143 9.07 5.49 -4.45
CA ALA A 143 10.49 5.72 -4.63
C ALA A 143 10.79 7.23 -4.73
N GLU A 144 11.66 7.74 -3.89
CA GLU A 144 12.06 9.16 -3.86
C GLU A 144 13.16 9.48 -4.88
N ASN A 145 13.25 8.73 -5.96
CA ASN A 145 14.31 8.84 -6.93
C ASN A 145 14.00 9.91 -7.98
N GLY A 146 14.71 10.99 -7.88
CA GLY A 146 15.15 11.74 -9.04
C GLY A 146 14.28 12.87 -9.54
N ASP A 147 14.85 13.49 -10.50
CA ASP A 147 14.40 14.65 -11.22
C ASP A 147 13.47 14.24 -12.37
N THR A 148 12.33 13.63 -12.04
CA THR A 148 11.29 13.26 -13.02
C THR A 148 9.90 13.48 -12.42
N GLY A 149 8.91 13.79 -13.23
CA GLY A 149 7.57 14.12 -12.77
C GLY A 149 7.45 15.54 -12.23
N GLN A 150 6.67 15.76 -11.18
CA GLN A 150 6.48 17.07 -10.59
C GLN A 150 6.97 17.10 -9.13
N ASN A 151 7.93 17.97 -8.81
CA ASN A 151 8.42 18.24 -7.47
C ASN A 151 7.93 19.61 -6.99
N VAL A 152 7.20 19.61 -5.88
CA VAL A 152 6.49 20.79 -5.36
C VAL A 152 7.14 21.26 -4.06
N TYR A 153 7.87 22.35 -4.11
CA TYR A 153 8.40 23.10 -2.96
C TYR A 153 7.62 24.40 -2.70
N GLY A 154 6.83 24.82 -3.68
CA GLY A 154 5.89 25.95 -3.65
C GLY A 154 4.45 25.45 -3.71
N ASP A 155 3.64 26.01 -4.60
CA ASP A 155 2.22 25.69 -4.73
C ASP A 155 1.90 24.99 -6.06
N ALA A 156 1.23 23.83 -5.99
CA ALA A 156 0.65 23.16 -7.15
C ALA A 156 -0.87 23.05 -6.97
N VAL A 157 -1.62 23.43 -8.00
CA VAL A 157 -3.09 23.45 -7.95
C VAL A 157 -3.66 22.70 -9.16
N ARG A 158 -4.62 21.81 -8.93
CA ARG A 158 -5.28 21.00 -9.97
C ARG A 158 -4.31 20.15 -10.80
N THR A 159 -3.44 19.41 -10.12
CA THR A 159 -2.55 18.45 -10.78
C THR A 159 -3.31 17.15 -11.09
N THR A 160 -3.15 16.66 -12.31
CA THR A 160 -3.62 15.33 -12.73
C THR A 160 -2.43 14.39 -12.87
N ILE A 161 -2.42 13.32 -12.11
CA ILE A 161 -1.36 12.30 -12.11
C ILE A 161 -1.91 11.05 -12.80
N ASN A 162 -1.41 10.76 -13.98
CA ASN A 162 -1.79 9.59 -14.77
C ASN A 162 -0.89 8.39 -14.44
N LYS A 163 -1.12 7.28 -15.14
CA LYS A 163 -0.27 6.08 -15.03
C LYS A 163 1.21 6.45 -15.25
N ASN A 164 2.07 5.94 -14.39
CA ASN A 164 3.51 6.23 -14.31
C ASN A 164 3.84 7.68 -13.90
N GLY A 165 2.85 8.52 -13.63
CA GLY A 165 3.05 9.87 -13.12
C GLY A 165 3.37 9.88 -11.64
N ARG A 166 4.23 10.81 -11.20
CA ARG A 166 4.53 11.08 -9.80
C ARG A 166 4.55 12.56 -9.50
N GLN A 167 3.92 12.92 -8.38
CA GLN A 167 4.08 14.22 -7.75
C GLN A 167 4.70 14.04 -6.36
N ILE A 168 5.80 14.72 -6.08
CA ILE A 168 6.41 14.78 -4.74
C ILE A 168 6.13 16.16 -4.16
N VAL A 169 5.42 16.19 -3.04
CA VAL A 169 5.16 17.41 -2.26
C VAL A 169 6.20 17.49 -1.15
N ALA A 170 7.17 18.35 -1.31
CA ALA A 170 8.27 18.56 -0.35
C ALA A 170 7.76 19.19 0.96
N ALA A 171 8.55 19.17 2.01
CA ALA A 171 8.14 19.57 3.37
C ALA A 171 7.47 20.96 3.46
N GLU A 172 7.88 21.92 2.64
CA GLU A 172 7.30 23.27 2.61
C GLU A 172 6.29 23.44 1.45
N GLY A 173 6.13 22.44 0.60
CA GLY A 173 5.27 22.48 -0.58
C GLY A 173 3.80 22.24 -0.24
N THR A 174 2.92 22.79 -1.07
CA THR A 174 1.48 22.59 -1.00
C THR A 174 0.95 22.09 -2.33
N ALA A 175 0.24 20.96 -2.33
CA ALA A 175 -0.53 20.48 -3.47
C ALA A 175 -2.03 20.55 -3.15
N ASN A 176 -2.80 21.21 -3.98
CA ASN A 176 -4.24 21.39 -3.80
C ASN A 176 -5.01 20.82 -4.99
N THR A 177 -6.06 20.06 -4.72
CA THR A 177 -6.96 19.49 -5.74
C THR A 177 -6.21 18.58 -6.73
N THR A 178 -5.45 17.61 -6.21
CA THR A 178 -4.74 16.62 -7.03
C THR A 178 -5.65 15.44 -7.33
N VAL A 179 -5.69 14.96 -8.58
CA VAL A 179 -6.35 13.73 -8.98
C VAL A 179 -5.31 12.70 -9.38
N VAL A 180 -5.33 11.52 -8.74
CA VAL A 180 -4.37 10.43 -8.98
C VAL A 180 -5.09 9.24 -9.57
N TYR A 181 -4.76 8.89 -10.80
CA TYR A 181 -5.32 7.74 -11.50
C TYR A 181 -4.49 6.47 -11.29
N ALA A 182 -5.05 5.34 -11.68
CA ALA A 182 -4.42 4.02 -11.53
C ALA A 182 -2.99 3.98 -12.09
N GLY A 183 -2.04 3.57 -11.24
CA GLY A 183 -0.61 3.51 -11.56
C GLY A 183 0.13 4.85 -11.46
N GLY A 184 -0.54 5.91 -11.00
CA GLY A 184 0.09 7.15 -10.57
C GLY A 184 0.24 7.21 -9.06
N ASP A 185 1.15 8.03 -8.55
CA ASP A 185 1.34 8.25 -7.13
C ASP A 185 1.63 9.71 -6.73
N GLN A 186 1.24 10.04 -5.50
CA GLN A 186 1.55 11.30 -4.84
C GLN A 186 2.28 11.00 -3.53
N THR A 187 3.51 11.48 -3.38
CA THR A 187 4.31 11.37 -2.15
C THR A 187 4.28 12.69 -1.40
N VAL A 188 3.88 12.68 -0.12
CA VAL A 188 3.59 13.89 0.65
C VAL A 188 4.50 13.98 1.87
N HIS A 189 5.42 14.93 1.86
CA HIS A 189 6.23 15.37 3.01
C HIS A 189 5.76 16.74 3.51
N GLY A 190 5.04 17.49 2.70
CA GLY A 190 4.44 18.80 3.00
C GLY A 190 2.92 18.69 3.15
N HIS A 191 2.17 19.49 2.41
CA HIS A 191 0.72 19.61 2.55
C HIS A 191 0.00 19.20 1.27
N ALA A 192 -0.88 18.20 1.35
CA ALA A 192 -1.80 17.82 0.29
C ALA A 192 -3.25 18.11 0.73
N LEU A 193 -3.97 18.86 -0.08
CA LEU A 193 -5.36 19.26 0.16
C LEU A 193 -6.26 18.73 -0.96
N ASP A 194 -7.42 18.20 -0.59
CA ASP A 194 -8.47 17.76 -1.53
C ASP A 194 -7.95 16.80 -2.62
N THR A 195 -7.16 15.81 -2.25
CA THR A 195 -6.68 14.79 -3.19
C THR A 195 -7.77 13.75 -3.47
N THR A 196 -7.98 13.41 -4.75
CA THR A 196 -8.87 12.34 -5.19
C THR A 196 -8.06 11.17 -5.77
N LEU A 197 -8.18 9.98 -5.17
CA LEU A 197 -7.49 8.76 -5.61
C LEU A 197 -8.47 7.88 -6.41
N ASN A 198 -8.31 7.85 -7.73
CA ASN A 198 -9.08 7.01 -8.65
C ASN A 198 -8.24 5.80 -9.10
N GLY A 199 -7.94 4.90 -8.16
CA GLY A 199 -7.05 3.75 -8.38
C GLY A 199 -5.56 4.06 -8.21
N GLY A 200 -5.19 5.30 -7.90
CA GLY A 200 -3.81 5.72 -7.62
C GLY A 200 -3.47 5.65 -6.13
N TYR A 201 -2.24 6.04 -5.81
CA TYR A 201 -1.68 5.97 -4.47
C TYR A 201 -1.35 7.36 -3.92
N GLN A 202 -1.56 7.55 -2.62
CA GLN A 202 -1.03 8.69 -1.87
C GLN A 202 -0.26 8.16 -0.66
N TYR A 203 1.00 8.55 -0.53
CA TYR A 203 1.87 8.21 0.60
C TYR A 203 2.10 9.45 1.45
N VAL A 204 1.68 9.42 2.71
CA VAL A 204 1.88 10.54 3.65
C VAL A 204 2.98 10.15 4.62
N HIS A 205 4.12 10.79 4.47
CA HIS A 205 5.33 10.52 5.24
C HIS A 205 5.39 11.31 6.55
N ASN A 206 6.42 11.05 7.34
CA ASN A 206 6.69 11.78 8.58
C ASN A 206 6.75 13.29 8.31
N GLY A 207 5.98 14.06 9.08
CA GLY A 207 5.82 15.51 8.91
C GLY A 207 4.85 15.92 7.80
N GLY A 208 4.50 15.03 6.89
CA GLY A 208 3.52 15.28 5.83
C GLY A 208 2.08 15.27 6.36
N THR A 209 1.24 16.10 5.76
CA THR A 209 -0.19 16.18 6.07
C THR A 209 -1.05 16.06 4.82
N ALA A 210 -2.12 15.27 4.89
CA ALA A 210 -3.13 15.18 3.84
C ALA A 210 -4.51 15.48 4.43
N SER A 211 -5.24 16.43 3.85
CA SER A 211 -6.58 16.78 4.31
C SER A 211 -7.59 16.72 3.15
N GLY A 212 -8.80 16.23 3.44
CA GLY A 212 -9.87 16.16 2.44
C GLY A 212 -9.67 15.06 1.38
N THR A 213 -8.86 14.03 1.65
CA THR A 213 -8.61 12.97 0.66
C THR A 213 -9.84 12.10 0.43
N VAL A 214 -10.22 11.89 -0.83
CA VAL A 214 -11.27 10.97 -1.27
C VAL A 214 -10.62 9.76 -1.93
N VAL A 215 -10.80 8.58 -1.32
CA VAL A 215 -10.24 7.31 -1.80
C VAL A 215 -11.33 6.51 -2.48
N ASN A 216 -11.33 6.49 -3.80
CA ASN A 216 -12.30 5.76 -4.63
C ASN A 216 -11.82 4.32 -4.91
N SER A 217 -12.60 3.56 -5.72
CA SER A 217 -12.28 2.17 -6.06
C SER A 217 -10.82 2.00 -6.47
N ASP A 218 -10.17 1.00 -5.87
CA ASP A 218 -8.78 0.62 -6.08
C ASP A 218 -7.75 1.71 -5.72
N GLY A 219 -8.20 2.87 -5.25
CA GLY A 219 -7.35 3.92 -4.68
C GLY A 219 -6.81 3.52 -3.30
N TRP A 220 -5.62 4.00 -2.96
CA TRP A 220 -4.98 3.65 -1.70
C TRP A 220 -4.26 4.85 -1.09
N GLN A 221 -4.71 5.26 0.10
CA GLN A 221 -4.00 6.22 0.94
C GLN A 221 -3.23 5.50 2.03
N ILE A 222 -1.92 5.73 2.12
CA ILE A 222 -1.01 5.09 3.07
C ILE A 222 -0.39 6.17 3.97
N ILE A 223 -0.71 6.11 5.26
CA ILE A 223 -0.16 6.99 6.27
C ILE A 223 1.00 6.29 6.96
N LYS A 224 2.19 6.80 6.76
CA LYS A 224 3.43 6.30 7.37
C LYS A 224 3.55 6.78 8.82
N GLU A 225 4.53 6.23 9.54
CA GLU A 225 4.90 6.74 10.87
C GLU A 225 5.13 8.26 10.84
N GLY A 226 4.53 9.00 11.76
CA GLY A 226 4.62 10.47 11.83
C GLY A 226 3.86 11.23 10.74
N GLY A 227 3.20 10.55 9.80
CA GLY A 227 2.29 11.15 8.82
C GLY A 227 0.91 11.43 9.42
N LEU A 228 0.24 12.46 8.93
CA LEU A 228 -1.10 12.86 9.38
C LEU A 228 -2.08 12.91 8.20
N ALA A 229 -3.22 12.21 8.33
CA ALA A 229 -4.38 12.39 7.46
C ALA A 229 -5.56 12.97 8.24
N ASP A 230 -6.29 13.91 7.65
CA ASP A 230 -7.51 14.47 8.22
C ASP A 230 -8.63 14.54 7.19
N PHE A 231 -9.89 14.31 7.61
CA PHE A 231 -11.06 14.29 6.73
C PHE A 231 -10.93 13.33 5.53
N THR A 232 -10.40 12.12 5.75
CA THR A 232 -10.34 11.11 4.69
C THR A 232 -11.69 10.41 4.51
N THR A 233 -12.20 10.36 3.29
CA THR A 233 -13.37 9.56 2.90
C THR A 233 -12.93 8.34 2.10
N VAL A 234 -13.23 7.14 2.60
CA VAL A 234 -12.91 5.87 1.91
C VAL A 234 -14.20 5.31 1.34
N ASN A 235 -14.31 5.32 0.03
CA ASN A 235 -15.46 4.78 -0.70
C ASN A 235 -15.30 3.27 -0.95
N GLN A 236 -16.33 2.64 -1.50
CA GLN A 236 -16.34 1.21 -1.83
C GLN A 236 -15.07 0.81 -2.63
N LYS A 237 -14.39 -0.26 -2.21
CA LYS A 237 -13.12 -0.76 -2.74
C LYS A 237 -11.91 0.19 -2.62
N GLY A 238 -12.09 1.37 -2.04
CA GLY A 238 -10.97 2.20 -1.63
C GLY A 238 -10.32 1.65 -0.36
N LYS A 239 -9.05 1.99 -0.11
CA LYS A 239 -8.29 1.54 1.06
C LYS A 239 -7.57 2.68 1.75
N LEU A 240 -7.72 2.73 3.07
CA LEU A 240 -6.90 3.55 3.96
C LEU A 240 -6.01 2.63 4.78
N GLN A 241 -4.71 2.80 4.67
CA GLN A 241 -3.73 2.11 5.52
C GLN A 241 -3.10 3.12 6.45
N VAL A 242 -3.12 2.83 7.75
CA VAL A 242 -2.45 3.65 8.77
C VAL A 242 -1.45 2.77 9.49
N ASN A 243 -0.18 3.03 9.27
CA ASN A 243 0.91 2.28 9.88
C ASN A 243 1.08 2.66 11.36
N ALA A 244 1.79 1.84 12.12
CA ALA A 244 2.17 2.17 13.50
C ALA A 244 2.79 3.57 13.56
N GLY A 245 2.36 4.39 14.52
CA GLY A 245 2.80 5.77 14.66
C GLY A 245 2.22 6.77 13.65
N GLY A 246 1.46 6.32 12.66
CA GLY A 246 0.68 7.18 11.77
C GLY A 246 -0.64 7.60 12.41
N THR A 247 -1.19 8.73 11.97
CA THR A 247 -2.43 9.30 12.51
C THR A 247 -3.42 9.62 11.39
N ALA A 248 -4.67 9.19 11.54
CA ALA A 248 -5.78 9.58 10.68
C ALA A 248 -6.99 9.98 11.52
N THR A 249 -7.51 11.20 11.31
CA THR A 249 -8.65 11.74 12.05
C THR A 249 -9.80 12.10 11.12
N HIS A 250 -11.02 12.20 11.67
CA HIS A 250 -12.25 12.48 10.91
C HIS A 250 -12.42 11.56 9.69
N VAL A 251 -12.03 10.28 9.85
CA VAL A 251 -12.14 9.28 8.79
C VAL A 251 -13.60 8.90 8.58
N THR A 252 -14.05 8.86 7.34
CA THR A 252 -15.37 8.33 6.97
C THR A 252 -15.17 7.05 6.14
N LEU A 253 -15.46 5.89 6.73
CA LEU A 253 -15.46 4.61 6.02
C LEU A 253 -16.86 4.34 5.48
N LYS A 254 -17.06 4.42 4.19
CA LYS A 254 -18.29 3.99 3.52
C LYS A 254 -18.34 2.48 3.44
N GLN A 255 -19.53 1.92 3.27
CA GLN A 255 -19.70 0.48 3.08
C GLN A 255 -18.82 -0.03 1.93
N GLY A 256 -18.05 -1.10 2.18
CA GLY A 256 -17.10 -1.66 1.24
C GLY A 256 -15.78 -0.91 1.12
N GLY A 257 -15.56 0.15 1.91
CA GLY A 257 -14.26 0.79 2.09
C GLY A 257 -13.43 0.04 3.14
N ALA A 258 -12.13 -0.12 2.90
CA ALA A 258 -11.24 -0.92 3.74
C ALA A 258 -10.34 -0.05 4.62
N LEU A 259 -10.26 -0.38 5.91
CA LEU A 259 -9.24 0.13 6.84
C LEU A 259 -8.22 -0.98 7.11
N VAL A 260 -6.94 -0.67 6.90
CA VAL A 260 -5.81 -1.55 7.25
C VAL A 260 -4.96 -0.84 8.30
N THR A 261 -4.93 -1.37 9.53
CA THR A 261 -4.23 -0.71 10.63
C THR A 261 -3.85 -1.68 11.73
N SER A 262 -3.10 -1.20 12.71
CA SER A 262 -2.82 -1.89 13.96
C SER A 262 -3.19 -1.01 15.15
N THR A 263 -3.28 -1.61 16.32
CA THR A 263 -3.51 -0.87 17.58
C THR A 263 -2.34 0.03 18.01
N ALA A 264 -1.24 0.08 17.25
CA ALA A 264 -0.14 1.03 17.44
C ALA A 264 -0.30 2.31 16.59
N ALA A 265 -1.35 2.41 15.78
CA ALA A 265 -1.72 3.60 15.03
C ALA A 265 -2.77 4.44 15.78
N THR A 266 -3.02 5.65 15.29
CA THR A 266 -4.16 6.45 15.73
C THR A 266 -5.13 6.63 14.57
N VAL A 267 -6.36 6.12 14.70
CA VAL A 267 -7.42 6.29 13.70
C VAL A 267 -8.74 6.62 14.39
N LEU A 268 -9.29 7.78 14.09
CA LEU A 268 -10.56 8.26 14.64
C LEU A 268 -11.53 8.53 13.49
N GLY A 269 -12.74 7.99 13.56
CA GLY A 269 -13.67 8.20 12.47
C GLY A 269 -15.06 7.60 12.68
N SER A 270 -15.77 7.46 11.58
CA SER A 270 -17.08 6.83 11.52
C SER A 270 -17.15 5.78 10.42
N ASN A 271 -17.93 4.75 10.66
CA ASN A 271 -18.30 3.70 9.71
C ASN A 271 -19.84 3.52 9.71
N ARG A 272 -20.36 2.54 8.99
CA ARG A 272 -21.80 2.28 8.90
C ARG A 272 -22.49 1.91 10.23
N LEU A 273 -21.74 1.60 11.28
CA LEU A 273 -22.28 1.26 12.60
C LEU A 273 -22.16 2.42 13.59
N GLY A 274 -21.50 3.51 13.24
CA GLY A 274 -21.28 4.66 14.10
C GLY A 274 -19.82 5.06 14.20
N ASN A 275 -19.46 5.75 15.27
CA ASN A 275 -18.09 6.15 15.49
C ASN A 275 -17.21 4.95 15.86
N PHE A 276 -15.95 4.99 15.42
CA PHE A 276 -14.92 4.04 15.81
C PHE A 276 -13.64 4.76 16.19
N THR A 277 -12.83 4.11 17.03
CA THR A 277 -11.53 4.63 17.44
C THR A 277 -10.47 3.53 17.43
N VAL A 278 -9.25 3.90 17.06
CA VAL A 278 -8.03 3.13 17.31
C VAL A 278 -7.03 4.12 17.87
N GLU A 279 -6.72 4.03 19.16
CA GLU A 279 -5.79 4.94 19.81
C GLU A 279 -5.28 4.37 21.14
N ASN A 280 -4.08 4.76 21.54
CA ASN A 280 -3.48 4.37 22.83
C ASN A 280 -3.52 2.85 23.08
N GLY A 281 -3.28 2.05 22.04
CA GLY A 281 -3.32 0.58 22.15
C GLY A 281 -4.71 -0.03 22.22
N LYS A 282 -5.77 0.76 21.96
CA LYS A 282 -7.17 0.29 22.05
C LYS A 282 -7.91 0.57 20.75
N ALA A 283 -8.71 -0.41 20.30
CA ALA A 283 -9.64 -0.24 19.21
C ALA A 283 -11.09 -0.44 19.71
N ASP A 284 -12.02 0.40 19.27
CA ASP A 284 -13.46 0.28 19.58
C ASP A 284 -14.31 0.52 18.34
N GLY A 285 -15.32 -0.31 18.11
CA GLY A 285 -16.32 -0.13 17.06
C GLY A 285 -15.81 -0.27 15.63
N VAL A 286 -14.68 -0.94 15.40
CA VAL A 286 -14.08 -1.08 14.07
C VAL A 286 -14.86 -2.09 13.22
N VAL A 287 -15.12 -1.74 11.96
CA VAL A 287 -15.68 -2.63 10.93
C VAL A 287 -14.57 -2.97 9.93
N LEU A 288 -14.33 -4.25 9.74
CA LEU A 288 -13.33 -4.82 8.81
C LEU A 288 -14.08 -5.53 7.69
N GLU A 289 -13.93 -5.04 6.47
CA GLU A 289 -14.55 -5.61 5.27
C GLU A 289 -13.70 -5.32 4.03
N SER A 290 -13.91 -6.03 2.93
CA SER A 290 -13.33 -5.72 1.61
C SER A 290 -11.80 -5.60 1.58
N GLY A 291 -11.09 -6.41 2.37
CA GLY A 291 -9.63 -6.37 2.55
C GLY A 291 -9.17 -5.49 3.70
N GLY A 292 -10.09 -5.02 4.54
CA GLY A 292 -9.76 -4.34 5.79
C GLY A 292 -9.10 -5.29 6.80
N ARG A 293 -8.19 -4.77 7.61
CA ARG A 293 -7.43 -5.55 8.59
C ARG A 293 -7.13 -4.73 9.84
N LEU A 294 -7.32 -5.34 10.99
CA LEU A 294 -6.87 -4.82 12.28
C LEU A 294 -5.93 -5.81 12.95
N ASP A 295 -4.72 -5.37 13.27
CA ASP A 295 -3.75 -6.11 14.06
C ASP A 295 -3.80 -5.61 15.52
N VAL A 296 -4.25 -6.46 16.44
CA VAL A 296 -4.24 -6.23 17.88
C VAL A 296 -2.95 -6.78 18.45
N LEU A 297 -2.07 -5.90 18.89
CA LEU A 297 -0.73 -6.25 19.34
C LEU A 297 -0.73 -6.75 20.80
N GLU A 298 0.41 -7.32 21.22
CA GLU A 298 0.63 -7.71 22.62
C GLU A 298 0.39 -6.53 23.59
N GLY A 299 -0.35 -6.79 24.66
CA GLY A 299 -0.72 -5.77 25.66
C GLY A 299 -1.80 -4.79 25.21
N HIS A 300 -2.25 -4.88 23.95
CA HIS A 300 -3.28 -4.02 23.37
C HIS A 300 -4.65 -4.71 23.36
N SER A 301 -5.69 -3.92 23.07
CA SER A 301 -7.05 -4.45 23.06
C SER A 301 -7.92 -3.92 21.90
N ALA A 302 -8.92 -4.72 21.54
CA ALA A 302 -10.02 -4.33 20.66
C ALA A 302 -11.36 -4.72 21.29
N GLN A 303 -12.39 -3.93 21.06
CA GLN A 303 -13.76 -4.25 21.48
C GLN A 303 -14.77 -3.88 20.39
N LYS A 304 -15.91 -4.58 20.38
CA LYS A 304 -16.98 -4.35 19.39
C LYS A 304 -16.49 -4.35 17.96
N THR A 305 -15.52 -5.23 17.65
CA THR A 305 -15.00 -5.35 16.30
C THR A 305 -15.93 -6.23 15.45
N ARG A 306 -16.36 -5.71 14.31
CA ARG A 306 -17.11 -6.49 13.33
C ARG A 306 -16.21 -6.87 12.16
N VAL A 307 -16.20 -8.16 11.84
CA VAL A 307 -15.40 -8.71 10.73
C VAL A 307 -16.36 -9.31 9.70
N ASP A 308 -16.52 -8.62 8.61
CA ASP A 308 -17.38 -9.04 7.50
C ASP A 308 -16.57 -9.66 6.36
N ASP A 309 -17.23 -10.01 5.25
CA ASP A 309 -16.59 -10.66 4.11
C ASP A 309 -15.34 -9.89 3.61
N GLY A 310 -14.25 -10.61 3.51
CA GLY A 310 -12.94 -10.07 3.16
C GLY A 310 -12.23 -9.27 4.25
N GLY A 311 -12.83 -9.10 5.43
CA GLY A 311 -12.18 -8.49 6.58
C GLY A 311 -11.30 -9.48 7.36
N THR A 312 -10.28 -8.98 8.05
CA THR A 312 -9.36 -9.79 8.86
C THR A 312 -9.12 -9.15 10.22
N LEU A 313 -9.36 -9.88 11.28
CA LEU A 313 -8.93 -9.53 12.64
C LEU A 313 -7.74 -10.42 13.00
N ALA A 314 -6.59 -9.83 13.29
CA ALA A 314 -5.42 -10.54 13.78
C ALA A 314 -5.15 -10.14 15.24
N VAL A 315 -5.03 -11.11 16.13
CA VAL A 315 -4.76 -10.90 17.56
C VAL A 315 -3.50 -11.65 17.93
N SER A 316 -2.46 -10.91 18.30
CA SER A 316 -1.19 -11.47 18.75
C SER A 316 -1.33 -12.11 20.14
N ALA A 317 -0.40 -13.01 20.51
CA ALA A 317 -0.27 -13.47 21.86
C ALA A 317 -0.20 -12.29 22.85
N GLY A 318 -0.93 -12.37 23.97
CA GLY A 318 -1.06 -11.25 24.92
C GLY A 318 -1.95 -10.09 24.46
N GLY A 319 -2.44 -10.09 23.22
CA GLY A 319 -3.47 -9.17 22.74
C GLY A 319 -4.87 -9.65 23.16
N LYS A 320 -5.83 -8.71 23.24
CA LYS A 320 -7.21 -8.99 23.68
C LYS A 320 -8.24 -8.42 22.71
N ALA A 321 -9.22 -9.24 22.29
CA ALA A 321 -10.38 -8.77 21.53
C ALA A 321 -11.68 -9.31 22.17
N THR A 322 -12.63 -8.41 22.43
CA THR A 322 -13.92 -8.73 23.05
C THR A 322 -15.09 -8.21 22.22
N ASP A 323 -16.26 -8.82 22.39
CA ASP A 323 -17.46 -8.47 21.62
C ASP A 323 -17.22 -8.52 20.08
N VAL A 324 -16.44 -9.52 19.64
CA VAL A 324 -16.15 -9.71 18.23
C VAL A 324 -17.35 -10.32 17.53
N THR A 325 -17.79 -9.73 16.44
CA THR A 325 -18.84 -10.30 15.57
C THR A 325 -18.22 -10.67 14.23
N MET A 326 -18.15 -11.95 13.92
CA MET A 326 -17.67 -12.46 12.66
C MET A 326 -18.82 -12.93 11.78
N THR A 327 -18.94 -12.40 10.59
CA THR A 327 -19.89 -12.91 9.58
C THR A 327 -19.18 -13.87 8.63
N SER A 328 -19.94 -14.56 7.79
CA SER A 328 -19.37 -15.42 6.74
C SER A 328 -18.40 -14.61 5.86
N GLY A 329 -17.24 -15.17 5.59
CA GLY A 329 -16.19 -14.52 4.82
C GLY A 329 -15.21 -13.67 5.62
N GLY A 330 -15.47 -13.45 6.91
CA GLY A 330 -14.52 -12.81 7.83
C GLY A 330 -13.43 -13.78 8.28
N ALA A 331 -12.20 -13.30 8.46
CA ALA A 331 -11.05 -14.08 8.87
C ALA A 331 -10.56 -13.69 10.27
N LEU A 332 -10.29 -14.70 11.12
CA LEU A 332 -9.59 -14.55 12.39
C LEU A 332 -8.18 -15.15 12.27
N ILE A 333 -7.17 -14.40 12.66
CA ILE A 333 -5.79 -14.88 12.80
C ILE A 333 -5.40 -14.72 14.26
N ALA A 334 -5.10 -15.83 14.93
CA ALA A 334 -4.71 -15.82 16.34
C ALA A 334 -3.91 -17.08 16.72
N ASP A 335 -3.37 -17.09 17.91
CA ASP A 335 -2.83 -18.27 18.56
C ASP A 335 -3.44 -18.46 19.95
N SER A 336 -3.10 -19.57 20.62
CA SER A 336 -3.62 -19.89 21.95
C SER A 336 -3.09 -18.99 23.07
N GLY A 337 -2.19 -18.03 22.80
CA GLY A 337 -1.76 -16.99 23.73
C GLY A 337 -2.57 -15.70 23.62
N ALA A 338 -3.43 -15.58 22.59
CA ALA A 338 -4.35 -14.46 22.43
C ALA A 338 -5.61 -14.65 23.30
N THR A 339 -6.26 -13.55 23.65
CA THR A 339 -7.59 -13.60 24.30
C THR A 339 -8.63 -13.04 23.34
N VAL A 340 -9.58 -13.86 22.91
CA VAL A 340 -10.63 -13.44 21.96
C VAL A 340 -11.97 -13.99 22.40
N GLU A 341 -13.00 -13.13 22.42
CA GLU A 341 -14.37 -13.54 22.72
C GLU A 341 -15.34 -12.92 21.69
N GLY A 342 -16.25 -13.75 21.18
CA GLY A 342 -17.20 -13.26 20.20
C GLY A 342 -18.23 -14.27 19.71
N THR A 343 -18.82 -13.93 18.59
CA THR A 343 -19.77 -14.77 17.85
C THR A 343 -19.35 -14.91 16.40
N ASN A 344 -19.54 -16.09 15.83
CA ASN A 344 -19.38 -16.40 14.42
C ASN A 344 -20.63 -17.10 13.87
N ALA A 345 -20.63 -17.55 12.65
CA ALA A 345 -21.77 -18.24 12.04
C ALA A 345 -22.17 -19.55 12.77
N SER A 346 -21.25 -20.16 13.54
CA SER A 346 -21.50 -21.36 14.32
C SER A 346 -21.95 -21.08 15.76
N GLY A 347 -21.96 -19.82 16.20
CA GLY A 347 -22.36 -19.41 17.54
C GLY A 347 -21.26 -18.68 18.30
N LYS A 348 -21.23 -18.83 19.63
CA LYS A 348 -20.19 -18.24 20.48
C LYS A 348 -18.86 -18.94 20.29
N PHE A 349 -17.78 -18.16 20.27
CA PHE A 349 -16.43 -18.68 20.28
C PHE A 349 -15.56 -17.92 21.30
N SER A 350 -14.51 -18.56 21.77
CA SER A 350 -13.55 -17.95 22.66
C SER A 350 -12.15 -18.53 22.50
N ILE A 351 -11.16 -17.70 22.78
CA ILE A 351 -9.77 -18.06 23.00
C ILE A 351 -9.38 -17.42 24.34
N ASP A 352 -8.94 -18.21 25.29
CA ASP A 352 -8.42 -17.73 26.57
C ASP A 352 -6.90 -17.87 26.59
N GLY A 353 -6.21 -16.75 26.35
CA GLY A 353 -4.75 -16.72 26.28
C GLY A 353 -4.02 -17.05 27.57
N ILE A 354 -4.73 -17.06 28.73
CA ILE A 354 -4.15 -17.44 30.02
C ILE A 354 -4.11 -18.97 30.15
N SER A 355 -5.22 -19.64 29.86
CA SER A 355 -5.30 -21.11 29.92
C SER A 355 -4.83 -21.80 28.64
N GLY A 356 -4.67 -21.04 27.54
CA GLY A 356 -4.36 -21.57 26.21
C GLY A 356 -5.53 -22.34 25.57
N GLN A 357 -6.75 -22.19 26.07
CA GLN A 357 -7.92 -22.91 25.58
C GLN A 357 -8.73 -22.11 24.60
N ALA A 358 -9.10 -22.72 23.48
CA ALA A 358 -10.00 -22.15 22.49
C ALA A 358 -11.21 -23.07 22.28
N SER A 359 -12.36 -22.48 21.95
CA SER A 359 -13.58 -23.24 21.67
C SER A 359 -14.47 -22.53 20.67
N GLY A 360 -15.18 -23.32 19.84
CA GLY A 360 -16.17 -22.81 18.89
C GLY A 360 -15.60 -22.01 17.71
N LEU A 361 -14.31 -22.19 17.40
CA LEU A 361 -13.67 -21.44 16.31
C LEU A 361 -14.21 -21.84 14.95
N LEU A 362 -14.40 -20.84 14.09
CA LEU A 362 -14.62 -20.98 12.65
C LEU A 362 -13.48 -20.26 11.92
N LEU A 363 -12.61 -21.03 11.27
CA LEU A 363 -11.46 -20.53 10.53
C LEU A 363 -11.75 -20.64 9.03
N GLU A 364 -11.90 -19.52 8.33
CA GLU A 364 -12.19 -19.49 6.90
C GLU A 364 -11.53 -18.30 6.21
N ASN A 365 -11.46 -18.31 4.89
CA ASN A 365 -11.00 -17.19 4.06
C ASN A 365 -9.62 -16.60 4.42
N GLY A 366 -8.67 -17.47 4.81
CA GLY A 366 -7.35 -17.06 5.25
C GLY A 366 -7.24 -16.92 6.77
N GLY A 367 -8.32 -17.20 7.49
CA GLY A 367 -8.28 -17.30 8.97
C GLY A 367 -7.37 -18.44 9.41
N SER A 368 -6.63 -18.22 10.47
CA SER A 368 -5.70 -19.22 11.02
C SER A 368 -5.66 -19.19 12.55
N PHE A 369 -5.51 -20.37 13.13
CA PHE A 369 -5.31 -20.51 14.56
C PHE A 369 -4.14 -21.45 14.85
N THR A 370 -3.21 -21.01 15.70
CA THR A 370 -2.09 -21.83 16.14
C THR A 370 -2.30 -22.25 17.59
N VAL A 371 -2.37 -23.54 17.84
CA VAL A 371 -2.40 -24.13 19.17
C VAL A 371 -0.96 -24.34 19.62
N ASN A 372 -0.48 -23.50 20.53
CA ASN A 372 0.86 -23.59 21.11
C ASN A 372 0.99 -24.75 22.07
N ALA A 373 2.20 -25.07 22.55
CA ALA A 373 2.44 -26.09 23.55
C ALA A 373 1.59 -25.85 24.81
N GLY A 374 0.90 -26.87 25.28
CA GLY A 374 -0.03 -26.82 26.42
C GLY A 374 -1.39 -26.20 26.07
N GLY A 375 -1.56 -25.65 24.89
CA GLY A 375 -2.86 -25.15 24.42
C GLY A 375 -3.80 -26.24 23.95
N GLN A 376 -5.09 -25.89 23.85
CA GLN A 376 -6.13 -26.79 23.36
C GLN A 376 -7.14 -26.06 22.48
N ALA A 377 -7.53 -26.67 21.36
CA ALA A 377 -8.65 -26.20 20.54
C ALA A 377 -9.82 -27.20 20.63
N GLY A 378 -10.98 -26.69 21.04
CA GLY A 378 -12.21 -27.48 21.17
C GLY A 378 -13.28 -27.06 20.15
N ASN A 379 -14.04 -28.03 19.62
CA ASN A 379 -15.17 -27.78 18.70
C ASN A 379 -14.83 -26.78 17.59
N THR A 380 -13.75 -27.06 16.85
CA THR A 380 -13.21 -26.16 15.83
C THR A 380 -13.65 -26.60 14.43
N THR A 381 -14.17 -25.65 13.66
CA THR A 381 -14.44 -25.83 12.24
C THR A 381 -13.39 -25.08 11.42
N VAL A 382 -12.71 -25.77 10.51
CA VAL A 382 -11.79 -25.20 9.55
C VAL A 382 -12.45 -25.24 8.18
N GLY A 383 -12.87 -24.08 7.72
CA GLY A 383 -13.56 -23.91 6.44
C GLY A 383 -12.58 -23.72 5.28
N HIS A 384 -13.12 -23.39 4.12
CA HIS A 384 -12.31 -23.17 2.92
C HIS A 384 -11.25 -22.10 3.12
N ARG A 385 -9.98 -22.43 2.78
CA ARG A 385 -8.80 -21.57 2.98
C ARG A 385 -8.51 -21.22 4.46
N GLY A 386 -9.14 -21.93 5.40
CA GLY A 386 -8.78 -21.85 6.81
C GLY A 386 -7.61 -22.76 7.15
N THR A 387 -6.83 -22.42 8.17
CA THR A 387 -5.69 -23.19 8.64
C THR A 387 -5.70 -23.37 10.15
N LEU A 388 -5.59 -24.61 10.63
CA LEU A 388 -5.38 -24.95 12.03
C LEU A 388 -3.98 -25.54 12.18
N THR A 389 -3.11 -24.89 12.93
CA THR A 389 -1.74 -25.35 13.20
C THR A 389 -1.61 -25.81 14.62
N LEU A 390 -1.03 -26.98 14.86
CA LEU A 390 -0.77 -27.53 16.18
C LEU A 390 0.75 -27.68 16.40
N ALA A 391 1.28 -26.94 17.37
CA ALA A 391 2.65 -27.11 17.84
C ALA A 391 2.78 -28.40 18.67
N ALA A 392 4.01 -28.86 18.91
CA ALA A 392 4.29 -29.97 19.80
C ALA A 392 3.68 -29.71 21.19
N GLY A 393 2.91 -30.67 21.72
CA GLY A 393 2.19 -30.53 22.99
C GLY A 393 0.89 -29.72 22.93
N GLY A 394 0.50 -29.25 21.76
CA GLY A 394 -0.85 -28.73 21.49
C GLY A 394 -1.84 -29.88 21.37
N SER A 395 -3.11 -29.64 21.71
CA SER A 395 -4.16 -30.69 21.76
C SER A 395 -5.48 -30.24 21.16
N LEU A 396 -6.30 -31.22 20.76
CA LEU A 396 -7.66 -31.01 20.30
C LEU A 396 -8.65 -31.67 21.26
N SER A 397 -9.85 -31.09 21.35
CA SER A 397 -10.97 -31.69 22.11
C SER A 397 -12.29 -31.48 21.36
N GLY A 398 -13.31 -32.29 21.74
CA GLY A 398 -14.59 -32.24 21.05
C GLY A 398 -14.46 -32.56 19.56
N ARG A 399 -15.25 -31.90 18.71
CA ARG A 399 -15.25 -32.15 17.26
C ARG A 399 -14.38 -31.15 16.52
N THR A 400 -13.39 -31.65 15.75
CA THR A 400 -12.64 -30.86 14.78
C THR A 400 -13.11 -31.26 13.38
N GLN A 401 -13.64 -30.27 12.62
CA GLN A 401 -14.16 -30.50 11.26
C GLN A 401 -13.32 -29.72 10.24
N LEU A 402 -12.74 -30.44 9.29
CA LEU A 402 -12.03 -29.87 8.15
C LEU A 402 -12.93 -29.94 6.91
N SER A 403 -13.30 -28.81 6.37
CA SER A 403 -14.05 -28.70 5.09
C SER A 403 -13.12 -28.83 3.90
N LYS A 404 -13.67 -28.99 2.70
CA LYS A 404 -12.87 -29.00 1.46
C LYS A 404 -12.08 -27.71 1.32
N GLY A 405 -10.78 -27.81 1.08
CA GLY A 405 -9.85 -26.66 0.98
C GLY A 405 -9.43 -26.07 2.33
N ALA A 406 -9.72 -26.77 3.44
CA ALA A 406 -9.17 -26.50 4.75
C ALA A 406 -7.84 -27.22 4.95
N SER A 407 -6.97 -26.69 5.80
CA SER A 407 -5.68 -27.29 6.16
C SER A 407 -5.53 -27.45 7.67
N MET A 408 -5.04 -28.61 8.11
CA MET A 408 -4.55 -28.83 9.46
C MET A 408 -3.08 -29.24 9.41
N VAL A 409 -2.23 -28.51 10.13
CA VAL A 409 -0.77 -28.72 10.12
C VAL A 409 -0.31 -29.15 11.49
N LEU A 410 0.43 -30.26 11.56
CA LEU A 410 0.94 -30.86 12.81
C LEU A 410 2.45 -30.65 12.89
N ASN A 411 2.90 -29.68 13.69
CA ASN A 411 4.33 -29.37 13.90
C ASN A 411 4.89 -30.09 15.15
N GLY A 412 4.32 -31.26 15.50
CA GLY A 412 4.72 -32.07 16.63
C GLY A 412 3.73 -33.20 16.90
N ASP A 413 3.98 -33.95 17.95
CA ASP A 413 3.01 -34.96 18.43
C ASP A 413 1.77 -34.27 18.98
N VAL A 414 0.61 -34.72 18.50
CA VAL A 414 -0.69 -34.10 18.81
C VAL A 414 -1.65 -35.17 19.33
N VAL A 415 -2.41 -34.82 20.37
CA VAL A 415 -3.47 -35.64 20.90
C VAL A 415 -4.81 -34.94 20.71
N SER A 416 -5.76 -35.66 20.10
CA SER A 416 -7.17 -35.28 20.04
C SER A 416 -7.96 -36.23 20.93
N THR A 417 -8.64 -35.68 21.94
CA THR A 417 -9.58 -36.45 22.77
C THR A 417 -10.99 -36.49 22.18
N GLY A 418 -11.17 -35.93 20.98
CA GLY A 418 -12.44 -35.88 20.28
C GLY A 418 -12.38 -36.45 18.86
N ASP A 419 -13.38 -36.10 18.09
CA ASP A 419 -13.57 -36.60 16.74
C ASP A 419 -12.94 -35.66 15.70
N ILE A 420 -12.23 -36.22 14.73
CA ILE A 420 -11.76 -35.50 13.57
C ILE A 420 -12.59 -35.93 12.36
N VAL A 421 -13.21 -34.95 11.67
CA VAL A 421 -13.93 -35.16 10.41
C VAL A 421 -13.15 -34.47 9.31
N ASN A 422 -12.62 -35.22 8.36
CA ASN A 422 -11.69 -34.72 7.35
C ASN A 422 -12.27 -34.75 5.93
N ALA A 423 -12.60 -33.57 5.40
CA ALA A 423 -12.81 -33.33 3.97
C ALA A 423 -11.75 -32.39 3.36
N GLY A 424 -10.79 -31.94 4.17
CA GLY A 424 -9.66 -31.08 3.82
C GLY A 424 -8.34 -31.84 3.76
N GLU A 425 -7.28 -31.20 4.19
CA GLU A 425 -5.93 -31.73 4.17
C GLU A 425 -5.31 -31.73 5.57
N ILE A 426 -4.71 -32.85 5.97
CA ILE A 426 -3.91 -32.97 7.19
C ILE A 426 -2.46 -33.19 6.78
N HIS A 427 -1.58 -32.32 7.26
CA HIS A 427 -0.14 -32.35 7.00
C HIS A 427 0.63 -32.61 8.28
N PHE A 428 1.58 -33.54 8.21
CA PHE A 428 2.57 -33.74 9.25
C PHE A 428 3.80 -32.91 8.90
N ASP A 429 4.00 -31.76 9.61
CA ASP A 429 5.00 -30.72 9.36
C ASP A 429 4.67 -29.69 8.25
N ASN A 430 5.25 -28.50 8.44
CA ASN A 430 5.00 -27.32 7.61
C ASN A 430 5.80 -27.30 6.29
N GLN A 431 6.32 -28.44 5.85
CA GLN A 431 7.03 -28.55 4.58
C GLN A 431 6.02 -28.45 3.42
N THR A 432 6.07 -27.35 2.70
CA THR A 432 5.27 -27.16 1.49
C THR A 432 5.58 -28.26 0.48
N THR A 433 4.57 -28.75 -0.24
CA THR A 433 4.64 -29.80 -1.27
C THR A 433 5.67 -29.58 -2.39
N GLN A 434 6.37 -28.45 -2.43
CA GLN A 434 7.46 -28.20 -3.36
C GLN A 434 8.74 -28.99 -3.03
N ASP A 435 8.98 -29.37 -1.79
CA ASP A 435 10.18 -30.15 -1.42
C ASP A 435 10.01 -31.66 -1.60
N ALA A 436 8.78 -32.16 -1.72
CA ALA A 436 8.50 -33.59 -1.92
C ALA A 436 8.95 -34.14 -3.29
N VAL A 437 9.21 -33.29 -4.27
CA VAL A 437 9.63 -33.68 -5.62
C VAL A 437 11.16 -33.68 -5.80
N LEU A 438 11.90 -33.04 -4.91
CA LEU A 438 13.36 -32.87 -5.01
C LEU A 438 14.19 -33.77 -4.08
N SER A 439 13.59 -34.65 -3.29
CA SER A 439 14.34 -35.55 -2.38
C SER A 439 15.06 -36.71 -3.08
N ARG A 440 15.63 -36.47 -4.26
CA ARG A 440 16.49 -37.44 -4.95
C ARG A 440 17.97 -37.21 -4.77
N ALA A 441 18.36 -36.26 -3.92
CA ALA A 441 19.75 -36.06 -3.56
C ALA A 441 19.86 -35.52 -2.14
N VAL A 442 19.68 -36.38 -1.13
CA VAL A 442 20.07 -36.03 0.22
C VAL A 442 21.60 -36.05 0.27
N ALA A 443 22.22 -34.87 0.20
CA ALA A 443 23.63 -34.69 0.52
C ALA A 443 23.80 -34.97 2.02
N LYS A 444 24.82 -35.74 2.33
CA LYS A 444 25.26 -36.15 3.67
C LYS A 444 25.47 -34.89 4.55
N GLY A 445 24.47 -34.53 5.39
CA GLY A 445 24.55 -33.34 6.27
C GLY A 445 23.22 -32.70 6.66
N ASP A 446 22.07 -33.20 6.22
CA ASP A 446 20.77 -32.60 6.55
C ASP A 446 20.34 -32.88 7.99
N SER A 447 19.65 -31.89 8.60
CA SER A 447 19.05 -32.01 9.91
C SER A 447 18.15 -33.25 9.99
N PRO A 448 18.15 -33.99 11.11
CA PRO A 448 17.37 -35.20 11.24
C PRO A 448 15.88 -34.86 11.07
N VAL A 449 15.20 -35.52 10.12
CA VAL A 449 13.75 -35.42 9.96
C VAL A 449 13.08 -35.96 11.21
N THR A 450 12.35 -35.14 11.93
CA THR A 450 11.53 -35.55 13.06
C THR A 450 10.16 -35.98 12.55
N PHE A 451 9.73 -37.19 12.83
CA PHE A 451 8.42 -37.71 12.52
C PHE A 451 7.46 -37.42 13.67
N HIS A 452 6.21 -37.20 13.36
CA HIS A 452 5.17 -36.82 14.33
C HIS A 452 4.04 -37.82 14.38
N LYS A 453 3.29 -37.77 15.48
CA LYS A 453 2.18 -38.65 15.75
C LYS A 453 0.91 -37.87 16.00
N LEU A 454 -0.15 -38.21 15.27
CA LEU A 454 -1.52 -37.80 15.57
C LEU A 454 -2.24 -38.93 16.27
N THR A 455 -2.61 -38.75 17.52
CA THR A 455 -3.49 -39.68 18.25
C THR A 455 -4.89 -39.08 18.33
N THR A 456 -5.90 -39.76 17.86
CA THR A 456 -7.31 -39.28 17.92
C THR A 456 -8.25 -40.39 18.40
N THR A 457 -9.40 -40.03 18.98
CA THR A 457 -10.43 -40.99 19.37
C THR A 457 -11.11 -41.54 18.13
N ASN A 458 -11.70 -40.68 17.30
CA ASN A 458 -12.33 -41.09 16.03
C ASN A 458 -11.79 -40.25 14.85
N LEU A 459 -11.75 -40.89 13.70
CA LEU A 459 -11.47 -40.22 12.43
C LEU A 459 -12.52 -40.59 11.39
N THR A 460 -13.23 -39.60 10.86
CA THR A 460 -14.17 -39.80 9.76
C THR A 460 -13.66 -39.11 8.50
N GLY A 461 -13.27 -39.90 7.51
CA GLY A 461 -12.88 -39.36 6.18
C GLY A 461 -14.10 -39.00 5.35
N GLN A 462 -14.11 -37.79 4.79
CA GLN A 462 -15.11 -37.28 3.87
C GLN A 462 -14.50 -36.85 2.53
N GLY A 463 -13.50 -37.62 2.07
CA GLY A 463 -12.78 -37.33 0.81
C GLY A 463 -11.61 -36.34 0.99
N GLY A 464 -11.17 -36.11 2.21
CA GLY A 464 -9.95 -35.36 2.51
C GLY A 464 -8.70 -36.19 2.31
N THR A 465 -7.52 -35.60 2.53
CA THR A 465 -6.23 -36.26 2.45
C THR A 465 -5.47 -36.19 3.76
N ILE A 466 -4.58 -37.15 3.99
CA ILE A 466 -3.62 -37.13 5.11
C ILE A 466 -2.24 -37.35 4.52
N ASN A 467 -1.41 -36.32 4.55
CA ASN A 467 -0.06 -36.33 3.99
C ASN A 467 0.93 -36.72 5.10
N MET A 468 1.42 -37.96 5.05
CA MET A 468 2.35 -38.55 6.00
C MET A 468 3.72 -38.74 5.39
N ARG A 469 4.78 -38.46 6.14
CA ARG A 469 6.16 -38.67 5.71
C ARG A 469 6.63 -40.07 6.10
N VAL A 470 7.48 -40.66 5.28
CA VAL A 470 8.10 -41.96 5.53
C VAL A 470 9.57 -41.90 5.12
N ARG A 471 10.44 -42.55 5.88
CA ARG A 471 11.86 -42.72 5.52
C ARG A 471 12.06 -44.10 4.87
N LEU A 472 12.61 -44.09 3.68
CA LEU A 472 12.86 -45.32 2.88
C LEU A 472 14.33 -45.77 2.98
N ASP A 473 14.93 -45.74 4.17
CA ASP A 473 16.32 -46.12 4.44
C ASP A 473 16.47 -47.43 5.22
N GLY A 474 15.36 -48.15 5.41
CA GLY A 474 15.31 -49.36 6.21
C GLY A 474 15.14 -49.13 7.74
N SER A 475 15.05 -47.84 8.18
CA SER A 475 14.83 -47.53 9.60
C SER A 475 13.40 -47.74 10.08
N ASN A 476 12.44 -47.97 9.17
CA ASN A 476 11.00 -48.08 9.43
C ASN A 476 10.41 -46.88 10.22
N THR A 477 10.94 -45.69 9.97
CA THR A 477 10.46 -44.47 10.62
C THR A 477 9.49 -43.71 9.72
N SER A 478 8.37 -43.28 10.29
CA SER A 478 7.33 -42.51 9.59
C SER A 478 6.51 -41.67 10.57
N ASP A 479 5.78 -40.71 10.04
CA ASP A 479 4.66 -40.12 10.76
C ASP A 479 3.63 -41.18 11.07
N GLN A 480 2.87 -41.02 12.17
CA GLN A 480 1.91 -42.01 12.66
C GLN A 480 0.53 -41.39 12.88
N LEU A 481 -0.49 -42.13 12.48
CA LEU A 481 -1.88 -41.89 12.84
C LEU A 481 -2.35 -43.03 13.75
N VAL A 482 -2.77 -42.68 14.97
CA VAL A 482 -3.21 -43.64 15.98
C VAL A 482 -4.67 -43.38 16.34
N ILE A 483 -5.53 -44.37 16.18
CA ILE A 483 -6.91 -44.33 16.66
C ILE A 483 -6.95 -45.01 18.01
N ASN A 484 -7.31 -44.26 19.06
CA ASN A 484 -7.27 -44.73 20.43
C ASN A 484 -8.68 -44.83 21.05
N GLY A 485 -9.23 -46.02 21.08
CA GLY A 485 -10.50 -46.36 21.74
C GLY A 485 -11.75 -46.12 20.86
N GLY A 486 -11.61 -45.66 19.60
CA GLY A 486 -12.72 -45.40 18.69
C GLY A 486 -12.55 -46.04 17.32
N GLN A 487 -13.02 -45.38 16.28
CA GLN A 487 -13.08 -45.93 14.91
C GLN A 487 -12.50 -44.93 13.87
N ALA A 488 -11.88 -45.50 12.83
CA ALA A 488 -11.62 -44.80 11.58
C ALA A 488 -12.65 -45.26 10.55
N THR A 489 -13.37 -44.30 9.95
CA THR A 489 -14.44 -44.58 8.98
C THR A 489 -14.36 -43.65 7.76
N GLY A 490 -14.99 -43.98 6.65
CA GLY A 490 -15.08 -43.15 5.45
C GLY A 490 -13.88 -43.26 4.51
N LYS A 491 -13.72 -42.25 3.66
CA LYS A 491 -12.60 -42.15 2.70
C LYS A 491 -11.70 -40.98 3.06
N THR A 492 -10.42 -41.20 3.12
CA THR A 492 -9.36 -40.20 3.24
C THR A 492 -8.35 -40.38 2.15
#